data_40452ec316bd3daefafb28270db0c50c
#
_entry.id   40452ec316bd3daefafb28270db0c50c
#
_cell.length_a   1.000
_cell.length_b   1.000
_cell.length_c   1.000
_cell.angle_alpha   90.00
_cell.angle_beta   90.00
_cell.angle_gamma   90.00
#
_symmetry.space_group_name_H-M   'P 1'
#
loop_
_entity.id
_entity.type
_entity.pdbx_description
1 polymer ?
#
loop_
_entity_poly.entity_id
_entity_poly.type
_entity_poly.pdbx_seq_one_letter_code
_entity_poly.pdbx_strand_id
1 'polypeptide(L)'
;MDFQYATIEEALTCLKEGKIILVTDDPDRENEGDFICAGEHATPENINFMATYGKGLICMPMSKEIADRLNAHQMVAENTDNHSTAFTVSIDHVDTTTGISAFERSLTAMKCLDENARPADFRRPGHMFPLVARKGGVLVRNGHTEATVDLMRLAGMKECGLCCEIMAEDGHMMRTPELIELSRKMGICFITIKDLQDYIRINEKHVKQEAAVSLPTEYGNFKAYGYVSDITGEHHIALVKGEIGDGKNVLCRVHSECMTGDVFGSLRCDCGKQLATAMQQIEKEGRGVLLYMRQEGRGIGLIIRLCILYTSEKALLP
;
A
#
# COMPACT_ATOMS: atom_id res chain seq x y z
N MET A 1 6.92 -10.56 -28.40
CA MET A 1 6.19 -9.34 -27.97
C MET A 1 6.17 -9.38 -26.46
N ASP A 2 6.62 -8.32 -25.83
CA ASP A 2 6.55 -8.21 -24.39
C ASP A 2 5.08 -8.27 -23.95
N PHE A 3 4.81 -8.90 -22.80
CA PHE A 3 3.48 -8.97 -22.25
C PHE A 3 3.09 -7.58 -21.74
N GLN A 4 1.90 -7.12 -22.12
CA GLN A 4 1.36 -5.88 -21.60
C GLN A 4 0.36 -6.19 -20.50
N TYR A 5 0.66 -5.76 -19.28
CA TYR A 5 -0.29 -5.79 -18.17
C TYR A 5 -1.47 -4.87 -18.46
N ALA A 6 -2.59 -5.19 -17.86
CA ALA A 6 -3.76 -4.31 -17.90
C ALA A 6 -3.52 -3.06 -17.06
N THR A 7 -4.23 -1.98 -17.36
CA THR A 7 -4.22 -0.78 -16.52
C THR A 7 -5.02 -1.01 -15.23
N ILE A 8 -4.78 -0.19 -14.22
CA ILE A 8 -5.57 -0.27 -12.98
C ILE A 8 -7.03 0.05 -13.25
N GLU A 9 -7.35 1.00 -14.14
CA GLU A 9 -8.72 1.35 -14.54
C GLU A 9 -9.45 0.17 -15.20
N GLU A 10 -8.77 -0.60 -16.04
CA GLU A 10 -9.32 -1.82 -16.63
C GLU A 10 -9.61 -2.87 -15.55
N ALA A 11 -8.69 -3.06 -14.59
CA ALA A 11 -8.88 -3.97 -13.47
C ALA A 11 -10.06 -3.56 -12.59
N LEU A 12 -10.18 -2.26 -12.26
CA LEU A 12 -11.31 -1.73 -11.49
C LEU A 12 -12.64 -1.94 -12.22
N THR A 13 -12.64 -1.80 -13.55
CA THR A 13 -13.82 -2.06 -14.38
C THR A 13 -14.21 -3.54 -14.32
N CYS A 14 -13.24 -4.45 -14.49
CA CYS A 14 -13.47 -5.89 -14.38
C CYS A 14 -14.07 -6.28 -13.01
N LEU A 15 -13.54 -5.72 -11.93
CA LEU A 15 -14.05 -5.98 -10.58
C LEU A 15 -15.49 -5.50 -10.39
N LYS A 16 -15.83 -4.31 -10.89
CA LYS A 16 -17.20 -3.78 -10.87
C LYS A 16 -18.19 -4.65 -11.66
N GLU A 17 -17.73 -5.26 -12.75
CA GLU A 17 -18.51 -6.19 -13.54
C GLU A 17 -18.62 -7.60 -12.92
N GLY A 18 -18.04 -7.82 -11.74
CA GLY A 18 -18.07 -9.10 -11.04
C GLY A 18 -17.08 -10.13 -11.59
N LYS A 19 -16.12 -9.70 -12.40
CA LYS A 19 -15.08 -10.57 -12.94
C LYS A 19 -13.95 -10.77 -11.94
N ILE A 20 -13.28 -11.91 -12.07
CA ILE A 20 -12.01 -12.20 -11.38
C ILE A 20 -10.88 -11.55 -12.15
N ILE A 21 -9.93 -10.97 -11.44
CA ILE A 21 -8.66 -10.50 -11.98
C ILE A 21 -7.50 -11.31 -11.41
N LEU A 22 -6.33 -11.23 -12.06
CA LEU A 22 -5.08 -11.79 -11.60
C LEU A 22 -4.18 -10.65 -11.14
N VAL A 23 -3.55 -10.81 -9.98
CA VAL A 23 -2.63 -9.84 -9.39
C VAL A 23 -1.36 -10.55 -8.98
N THR A 24 -0.19 -10.01 -9.33
CA THR A 24 1.11 -10.53 -8.86
C THR A 24 1.82 -9.51 -8.00
N ASP A 25 2.56 -10.01 -7.03
CA ASP A 25 3.41 -9.21 -6.17
C ASP A 25 4.86 -9.11 -6.71
N ASP A 26 5.74 -8.51 -5.91
CA ASP A 26 7.13 -8.30 -6.26
C ASP A 26 7.91 -9.63 -6.25
N PRO A 27 8.80 -9.87 -7.24
CA PRO A 27 9.69 -11.02 -7.24
C PRO A 27 10.56 -11.16 -5.98
N ASP A 28 10.86 -10.06 -5.31
CA ASP A 28 11.64 -10.04 -4.06
C ASP A 28 10.78 -10.28 -2.80
N ARG A 29 9.45 -10.46 -2.95
CA ARG A 29 8.51 -10.75 -1.85
C ARG A 29 8.12 -12.23 -1.86
N GLU A 30 6.90 -12.58 -2.28
CA GLU A 30 6.42 -13.96 -2.43
C GLU A 30 6.65 -14.48 -3.86
N ASN A 31 6.66 -13.53 -4.82
CA ASN A 31 6.74 -13.82 -6.25
C ASN A 31 5.61 -14.76 -6.70
N GLU A 32 4.40 -14.47 -6.25
CA GLU A 32 3.21 -15.27 -6.48
C GLU A 32 2.13 -14.46 -7.19
N GLY A 33 1.11 -15.16 -7.68
CA GLY A 33 -0.08 -14.55 -8.25
C GLY A 33 -1.32 -15.05 -7.57
N ASP A 34 -2.24 -14.13 -7.30
CA ASP A 34 -3.56 -14.43 -6.75
C ASP A 34 -4.66 -14.11 -7.75
N PHE A 35 -5.71 -14.92 -7.74
CA PHE A 35 -7.02 -14.49 -8.22
C PHE A 35 -7.66 -13.60 -7.18
N ILE A 36 -8.17 -12.45 -7.63
CA ILE A 36 -8.91 -11.50 -6.76
C ILE A 36 -10.29 -11.26 -7.36
N CYS A 37 -11.32 -11.30 -6.51
CA CYS A 37 -12.66 -10.80 -6.86
C CYS A 37 -13.24 -9.93 -5.74
N ALA A 38 -14.20 -9.08 -6.11
CA ALA A 38 -14.91 -8.26 -5.15
C ALA A 38 -15.79 -9.13 -4.23
N GLY A 39 -15.83 -8.79 -2.93
CA GLY A 39 -16.66 -9.47 -1.97
C GLY A 39 -18.15 -9.37 -2.30
N GLU A 40 -18.57 -8.26 -2.91
CA GLU A 40 -19.96 -8.07 -3.38
C GLU A 40 -20.30 -9.00 -4.57
N HIS A 41 -19.28 -9.59 -5.20
CA HIS A 41 -19.39 -10.57 -6.28
C HIS A 41 -18.80 -11.94 -5.89
N ALA A 42 -18.76 -12.26 -4.59
CA ALA A 42 -18.33 -13.56 -4.09
C ALA A 42 -19.39 -14.64 -4.38
N THR A 43 -19.76 -14.80 -5.65
CA THR A 43 -20.76 -15.79 -6.08
C THR A 43 -20.25 -17.22 -5.96
N PRO A 44 -21.12 -18.24 -5.91
CA PRO A 44 -20.70 -19.64 -5.92
C PRO A 44 -19.80 -19.97 -7.14
N GLU A 45 -20.07 -19.37 -8.29
CA GLU A 45 -19.29 -19.56 -9.52
C GLU A 45 -17.87 -19.01 -9.37
N ASN A 46 -17.71 -17.79 -8.83
CA ASN A 46 -16.39 -17.19 -8.60
C ASN A 46 -15.59 -17.97 -7.56
N ILE A 47 -16.22 -18.40 -6.48
CA ILE A 47 -15.55 -19.23 -5.46
C ILE A 47 -15.15 -20.59 -6.04
N ASN A 48 -16.03 -21.23 -6.82
CA ASN A 48 -15.72 -22.48 -7.49
C ASN A 48 -14.58 -22.32 -8.50
N PHE A 49 -14.55 -21.20 -9.22
CA PHE A 49 -13.46 -20.86 -10.13
C PHE A 49 -12.13 -20.76 -9.37
N MET A 50 -12.08 -20.00 -8.28
CA MET A 50 -10.87 -19.85 -7.45
C MET A 50 -10.41 -21.20 -6.89
N ALA A 51 -11.32 -22.02 -6.37
CA ALA A 51 -10.99 -23.35 -5.84
C ALA A 51 -10.46 -24.30 -6.92
N THR A 52 -10.99 -24.21 -8.14
CA THR A 52 -10.62 -25.12 -9.25
C THR A 52 -9.30 -24.72 -9.90
N TYR A 53 -9.13 -23.44 -10.17
CA TYR A 53 -8.00 -22.95 -10.96
C TYR A 53 -6.89 -22.29 -10.13
N GLY A 54 -7.21 -21.73 -8.95
CA GLY A 54 -6.22 -21.22 -7.99
C GLY A 54 -5.59 -22.35 -7.20
N LYS A 55 -6.41 -23.21 -6.63
CA LYS A 55 -6.01 -24.36 -5.76
C LYS A 55 -5.39 -23.92 -4.42
N GLY A 56 -5.23 -22.60 -4.20
CA GLY A 56 -4.71 -22.00 -2.97
C GLY A 56 -5.78 -21.89 -1.87
N LEU A 57 -5.47 -21.17 -0.82
CA LEU A 57 -6.39 -20.88 0.27
C LEU A 57 -7.27 -19.68 -0.11
N ILE A 58 -8.58 -19.89 -0.23
CA ILE A 58 -9.48 -18.76 -0.44
C ILE A 58 -9.57 -17.95 0.84
N CYS A 59 -8.92 -16.80 0.84
CA CYS A 59 -8.92 -15.83 1.92
C CYS A 59 -9.90 -14.68 1.62
N MET A 60 -10.26 -13.95 2.68
CA MET A 60 -11.21 -12.84 2.59
C MET A 60 -10.59 -11.56 3.19
N PRO A 61 -9.70 -10.86 2.44
CA PRO A 61 -9.19 -9.57 2.83
C PRO A 61 -10.30 -8.55 3.07
N MET A 62 -10.22 -7.81 4.19
CA MET A 62 -11.19 -6.79 4.54
C MET A 62 -10.54 -5.63 5.29
N SER A 63 -11.22 -4.48 5.29
CA SER A 63 -10.81 -3.33 6.09
C SER A 63 -10.94 -3.63 7.59
N LYS A 64 -10.19 -2.87 8.39
CA LYS A 64 -10.28 -2.97 9.85
C LYS A 64 -11.69 -2.69 10.37
N GLU A 65 -12.41 -1.78 9.73
CA GLU A 65 -13.77 -1.39 10.09
C GLU A 65 -14.74 -2.58 9.97
N ILE A 66 -14.64 -3.34 8.87
CA ILE A 66 -15.46 -4.56 8.68
C ILE A 66 -15.05 -5.63 9.70
N ALA A 67 -13.74 -5.84 9.88
CA ALA A 67 -13.22 -6.82 10.82
C ALA A 67 -13.64 -6.52 12.27
N ASP A 68 -13.58 -5.27 12.71
CA ASP A 68 -14.00 -4.84 14.04
C ASP A 68 -15.51 -5.06 14.24
N ARG A 69 -16.34 -4.69 13.25
CA ARG A 69 -17.79 -4.93 13.29
C ARG A 69 -18.13 -6.41 13.47
N LEU A 70 -17.40 -7.29 12.79
CA LEU A 70 -17.58 -8.72 12.85
C LEU A 70 -16.87 -9.36 14.05
N ASN A 71 -16.14 -8.59 14.85
CA ASN A 71 -15.29 -9.09 15.93
C ASN A 71 -14.32 -10.19 15.44
N ALA A 72 -13.68 -9.93 14.28
CA ALA A 72 -12.72 -10.83 13.68
C ALA A 72 -11.35 -10.66 14.35
N HIS A 73 -11.10 -11.46 15.39
CA HIS A 73 -9.86 -11.42 16.15
C HIS A 73 -8.72 -12.11 15.41
N GLN A 74 -7.49 -11.62 15.62
CA GLN A 74 -6.28 -12.30 15.16
C GLN A 74 -6.28 -13.76 15.62
N MET A 75 -5.86 -14.65 14.73
CA MET A 75 -5.84 -16.10 14.98
C MET A 75 -4.84 -16.45 16.11
N VAL A 76 -3.78 -15.68 16.25
CA VAL A 76 -2.72 -15.87 17.24
C VAL A 76 -2.40 -14.55 17.95
N ALA A 77 -1.96 -14.63 19.21
CA ALA A 77 -1.55 -13.47 19.98
C ALA A 77 -0.22 -12.88 19.50
N GLU A 78 0.68 -13.74 19.03
CA GLU A 78 1.98 -13.37 18.46
C GLU A 78 2.06 -13.93 17.02
N ASN A 79 2.10 -13.02 16.05
CA ASN A 79 2.19 -13.39 14.65
C ASN A 79 3.65 -13.57 14.25
N THR A 80 4.03 -14.81 13.95
CA THR A 80 5.37 -15.22 13.49
C THR A 80 5.44 -15.54 12.00
N ASP A 81 4.37 -15.20 11.24
CA ASP A 81 4.36 -15.35 9.78
C ASP A 81 5.43 -14.50 9.11
N ASN A 82 6.11 -15.06 8.10
CA ASN A 82 7.23 -14.43 7.40
C ASN A 82 6.87 -13.05 6.81
N HIS A 83 5.63 -12.89 6.36
CA HIS A 83 5.11 -11.66 5.77
C HIS A 83 4.15 -10.91 6.69
N SER A 84 4.00 -11.37 7.93
CA SER A 84 3.10 -10.81 8.95
C SER A 84 1.66 -10.66 8.44
N THR A 85 1.17 -11.65 7.69
CA THR A 85 -0.21 -11.70 7.20
C THR A 85 -1.17 -11.78 8.38
N ALA A 86 -2.13 -10.86 8.43
CA ALA A 86 -3.00 -10.69 9.59
C ALA A 86 -4.21 -11.63 9.52
N PHE A 87 -3.96 -12.94 9.63
CA PHE A 87 -5.01 -13.94 9.73
C PHE A 87 -5.86 -13.77 10.97
N THR A 88 -7.18 -13.80 10.78
CA THR A 88 -8.13 -13.90 11.89
C THR A 88 -8.61 -15.32 12.05
N VAL A 89 -9.32 -15.61 13.14
CA VAL A 89 -10.02 -16.89 13.28
C VAL A 89 -11.00 -17.05 12.12
N SER A 90 -10.97 -18.22 11.48
CA SER A 90 -11.88 -18.54 10.37
C SER A 90 -13.34 -18.58 10.80
N ILE A 91 -14.23 -18.31 9.86
CA ILE A 91 -15.66 -18.14 10.13
C ILE A 91 -16.53 -18.87 9.12
N ASP A 92 -17.75 -19.22 9.55
CA ASP A 92 -18.88 -19.63 8.71
C ASP A 92 -20.16 -18.93 9.17
N HIS A 93 -21.04 -18.54 8.26
CA HIS A 93 -22.34 -18.00 8.63
C HIS A 93 -23.19 -19.09 9.32
N VAL A 94 -24.03 -18.69 10.29
CA VAL A 94 -24.85 -19.65 11.05
C VAL A 94 -25.85 -20.47 10.21
N ASP A 95 -26.21 -19.97 9.02
CA ASP A 95 -27.14 -20.67 8.09
C ASP A 95 -26.41 -21.70 7.21
N THR A 96 -25.07 -21.87 7.34
CA THR A 96 -24.36 -22.95 6.65
C THR A 96 -24.53 -24.29 7.37
N THR A 97 -24.32 -25.38 6.64
CA THR A 97 -24.28 -26.74 7.22
C THR A 97 -22.82 -27.12 7.54
N THR A 98 -22.03 -27.47 6.53
CA THR A 98 -20.60 -27.76 6.68
C THR A 98 -19.70 -26.56 6.44
N GLY A 99 -20.14 -25.55 5.67
CA GLY A 99 -19.41 -24.30 5.40
C GLY A 99 -18.45 -24.33 4.21
N ILE A 100 -18.00 -25.51 3.74
CA ILE A 100 -16.90 -25.64 2.77
C ILE A 100 -17.32 -25.50 1.30
N SER A 101 -18.58 -25.80 0.95
CA SER A 101 -19.02 -25.73 -0.45
C SER A 101 -18.90 -24.30 -1.01
N ALA A 102 -18.77 -24.18 -2.33
CA ALA A 102 -18.73 -22.86 -2.96
C ALA A 102 -19.98 -22.01 -2.61
N PHE A 103 -21.13 -22.64 -2.50
CA PHE A 103 -22.38 -21.99 -2.11
C PHE A 103 -22.34 -21.46 -0.68
N GLU A 104 -21.82 -22.24 0.27
CA GLU A 104 -21.76 -21.85 1.68
C GLU A 104 -20.66 -20.83 1.97
N ARG A 105 -19.51 -20.94 1.29
CA ARG A 105 -18.48 -19.89 1.34
C ARG A 105 -18.98 -18.58 0.73
N SER A 106 -19.74 -18.64 -0.37
CA SER A 106 -20.43 -17.49 -0.95
C SER A 106 -21.41 -16.85 0.04
N LEU A 107 -22.26 -17.66 0.67
CA LEU A 107 -23.19 -17.20 1.70
C LEU A 107 -22.43 -16.47 2.82
N THR A 108 -21.37 -17.08 3.36
CA THR A 108 -20.56 -16.49 4.43
C THR A 108 -19.93 -15.16 3.99
N ALA A 109 -19.30 -15.11 2.81
CA ALA A 109 -18.66 -13.91 2.29
C ALA A 109 -19.67 -12.76 2.08
N MET A 110 -20.81 -13.06 1.45
CA MET A 110 -21.85 -12.05 1.21
C MET A 110 -22.47 -11.53 2.51
N LYS A 111 -22.64 -12.39 3.51
CA LYS A 111 -23.16 -11.99 4.82
C LYS A 111 -22.20 -11.14 5.63
N CYS A 112 -20.89 -11.30 5.44
CA CYS A 112 -19.89 -10.39 6.05
C CYS A 112 -20.04 -8.94 5.59
N LEU A 113 -20.58 -8.73 4.40
CA LEU A 113 -20.78 -7.41 3.81
C LEU A 113 -22.10 -6.75 4.20
N ASP A 114 -23.01 -7.47 4.83
CA ASP A 114 -24.25 -6.90 5.36
C ASP A 114 -23.91 -5.90 6.47
N GLU A 115 -24.40 -4.66 6.36
CA GLU A 115 -24.15 -3.60 7.34
C GLU A 115 -24.74 -3.94 8.73
N ASN A 116 -25.78 -4.79 8.75
CA ASN A 116 -26.40 -5.27 9.97
C ASN A 116 -25.79 -6.56 10.51
N ALA A 117 -24.76 -7.11 9.85
CA ALA A 117 -24.08 -8.32 10.30
C ALA A 117 -23.46 -8.13 11.68
N ARG A 118 -23.69 -9.10 12.56
CA ARG A 118 -23.22 -9.11 13.95
C ARG A 118 -22.27 -10.28 14.17
N PRO A 119 -21.39 -10.22 15.15
CA PRO A 119 -20.50 -11.33 15.50
C PRO A 119 -21.21 -12.66 15.75
N ALA A 120 -22.44 -12.62 16.31
CA ALA A 120 -23.25 -13.80 16.60
C ALA A 120 -23.81 -14.50 15.34
N ASP A 121 -23.80 -13.84 14.19
CA ASP A 121 -24.26 -14.41 12.93
C ASP A 121 -23.20 -15.35 12.31
N PHE A 122 -22.01 -15.47 12.93
CA PHE A 122 -20.90 -16.28 12.45
C PHE A 122 -20.38 -17.26 13.50
N ARG A 123 -20.25 -18.52 13.09
CA ARG A 123 -19.56 -19.58 13.86
C ARG A 123 -18.06 -19.44 13.70
N ARG A 124 -17.31 -19.85 14.72
CA ARG A 124 -15.85 -19.89 14.75
C ARG A 124 -15.39 -21.20 15.41
N PRO A 125 -14.44 -21.94 14.82
CA PRO A 125 -13.84 -21.75 13.50
C PRO A 125 -14.81 -22.05 12.35
N GLY A 126 -14.41 -21.72 11.12
CA GLY A 126 -15.15 -21.98 9.87
C GLY A 126 -14.24 -22.20 8.68
N HIS A 127 -14.74 -21.99 7.47
CA HIS A 127 -14.07 -22.30 6.22
C HIS A 127 -13.77 -21.05 5.36
N MET A 128 -14.13 -19.86 5.83
CA MET A 128 -13.68 -18.59 5.28
C MET A 128 -12.63 -17.98 6.21
N PHE A 129 -11.56 -17.42 5.64
CA PHE A 129 -10.38 -16.91 6.35
C PHE A 129 -10.26 -15.40 6.18
N PRO A 130 -10.87 -14.60 7.09
CA PRO A 130 -10.71 -13.16 7.02
C PRO A 130 -9.27 -12.74 7.28
N LEU A 131 -8.78 -11.78 6.47
CA LEU A 131 -7.48 -11.13 6.63
C LEU A 131 -7.70 -9.63 6.83
N VAL A 132 -7.03 -9.04 7.83
CA VAL A 132 -7.19 -7.60 8.09
C VAL A 132 -6.10 -6.83 7.37
N ALA A 133 -6.49 -6.01 6.39
CA ALA A 133 -5.56 -5.14 5.68
C ALA A 133 -4.98 -4.07 6.61
N ARG A 134 -3.70 -3.75 6.43
CA ARG A 134 -3.05 -2.65 7.15
C ARG A 134 -3.57 -1.30 6.67
N LYS A 135 -3.77 -0.38 7.62
CA LYS A 135 -4.07 1.00 7.29
C LYS A 135 -2.95 1.58 6.42
N GLY A 136 -3.32 2.26 5.33
CA GLY A 136 -2.38 2.75 4.32
C GLY A 136 -2.15 1.77 3.17
N GLY A 137 -2.81 0.60 3.19
CA GLY A 137 -2.91 -0.32 2.06
C GLY A 137 -1.57 -0.79 1.50
N VAL A 138 -1.51 -0.96 0.19
CA VAL A 138 -0.31 -1.43 -0.53
C VAL A 138 0.90 -0.48 -0.42
N LEU A 139 0.70 0.76 0.00
CA LEU A 139 1.79 1.70 0.25
C LEU A 139 2.53 1.41 1.57
N VAL A 140 1.90 0.69 2.50
CA VAL A 140 2.48 0.27 3.79
C VAL A 140 2.93 -1.19 3.75
N ARG A 141 2.13 -2.08 3.15
CA ARG A 141 2.44 -3.50 2.96
C ARG A 141 2.01 -3.92 1.56
N ASN A 142 2.98 -4.24 0.72
CA ASN A 142 2.80 -4.59 -0.70
C ASN A 142 2.32 -6.04 -0.93
N GLY A 143 1.31 -6.48 -0.16
CA GLY A 143 0.75 -7.82 -0.24
C GLY A 143 -0.64 -7.88 -0.88
N HIS A 144 -1.05 -9.09 -1.29
CA HIS A 144 -2.36 -9.34 -1.92
C HIS A 144 -3.54 -8.97 -1.00
N THR A 145 -3.36 -9.08 0.33
CA THR A 145 -4.36 -8.64 1.32
C THR A 145 -4.69 -7.16 1.16
N GLU A 146 -3.67 -6.31 1.18
CA GLU A 146 -3.82 -4.86 1.01
C GLU A 146 -4.27 -4.50 -0.40
N ALA A 147 -3.71 -5.18 -1.41
CA ALA A 147 -4.09 -4.97 -2.81
C ALA A 147 -5.59 -5.22 -3.04
N THR A 148 -6.12 -6.30 -2.47
CA THR A 148 -7.56 -6.61 -2.56
C THR A 148 -8.41 -5.48 -1.98
N VAL A 149 -8.09 -5.01 -0.77
CA VAL A 149 -8.87 -3.96 -0.10
C VAL A 149 -8.75 -2.61 -0.82
N ASP A 150 -7.54 -2.22 -1.26
CA ASP A 150 -7.33 -0.99 -2.03
C ASP A 150 -8.08 -1.01 -3.37
N LEU A 151 -8.06 -2.12 -4.08
CA LEU A 151 -8.82 -2.28 -5.33
C LEU A 151 -10.32 -2.11 -5.10
N MET A 152 -10.87 -2.69 -4.02
CA MET A 152 -12.28 -2.51 -3.66
C MET A 152 -12.60 -1.05 -3.35
N ARG A 153 -11.77 -0.38 -2.55
CA ARG A 153 -11.90 1.03 -2.21
C ARG A 153 -11.85 1.93 -3.45
N LEU A 154 -10.87 1.71 -4.33
CA LEU A 154 -10.72 2.46 -5.60
C LEU A 154 -11.89 2.22 -6.57
N ALA A 155 -12.45 1.01 -6.54
CA ALA A 155 -13.64 0.68 -7.31
C ALA A 155 -14.92 1.31 -6.74
N GLY A 156 -14.89 1.90 -5.53
CA GLY A 156 -16.06 2.43 -4.83
C GLY A 156 -17.00 1.32 -4.32
N MET A 157 -16.45 0.16 -4.03
CA MET A 157 -17.12 -1.00 -3.49
C MET A 157 -16.83 -1.15 -1.99
N LYS A 158 -17.52 -2.05 -1.31
CA LYS A 158 -17.22 -2.38 0.09
C LYS A 158 -15.80 -2.93 0.21
N GLU A 159 -15.04 -2.44 1.18
CA GLU A 159 -13.62 -2.75 1.35
C GLU A 159 -13.39 -4.19 1.85
N CYS A 160 -13.87 -5.14 1.08
CA CYS A 160 -13.72 -6.57 1.29
C CYS A 160 -13.74 -7.29 -0.05
N GLY A 161 -12.82 -8.23 -0.24
CA GLY A 161 -12.77 -9.07 -1.42
C GLY A 161 -12.37 -10.50 -1.06
N LEU A 162 -12.20 -11.32 -2.09
CA LEU A 162 -11.61 -12.65 -1.99
C LEU A 162 -10.27 -12.65 -2.71
N CYS A 163 -9.29 -13.34 -2.17
CA CYS A 163 -8.04 -13.67 -2.85
C CYS A 163 -7.73 -15.16 -2.71
N CYS A 164 -7.03 -15.71 -3.70
CA CYS A 164 -6.65 -17.12 -3.71
C CYS A 164 -5.37 -17.27 -4.53
N GLU A 165 -4.35 -17.83 -3.92
CA GLU A 165 -3.05 -18.10 -4.56
C GLU A 165 -3.22 -19.09 -5.71
N ILE A 166 -2.33 -19.01 -6.72
CA ILE A 166 -2.40 -19.84 -7.92
C ILE A 166 -1.25 -20.84 -7.95
N MET A 167 -1.60 -22.13 -7.85
CA MET A 167 -0.66 -23.25 -7.96
C MET A 167 -0.66 -23.88 -9.36
N ALA A 168 0.51 -24.29 -9.81
CA ALA A 168 0.69 -25.08 -11.00
C ALA A 168 0.14 -26.52 -10.83
N GLU A 169 0.14 -27.31 -11.91
CA GLU A 169 -0.39 -28.68 -11.88
C GLU A 169 0.45 -29.63 -11.01
N ASP A 170 1.74 -29.35 -10.86
CA ASP A 170 2.67 -30.11 -10.04
C ASP A 170 2.68 -29.70 -8.56
N GLY A 171 1.88 -28.66 -8.19
CA GLY A 171 1.75 -28.17 -6.81
C GLY A 171 2.72 -27.04 -6.43
N HIS A 172 3.62 -26.63 -7.33
CA HIS A 172 4.42 -25.42 -7.10
C HIS A 172 3.59 -24.16 -7.34
N MET A 173 4.00 -23.04 -6.72
CA MET A 173 3.34 -21.75 -6.98
C MET A 173 3.69 -21.26 -8.37
N MET A 174 2.67 -20.85 -9.14
CA MET A 174 2.89 -20.26 -10.47
C MET A 174 3.67 -18.95 -10.35
N ARG A 175 4.66 -18.79 -11.24
CA ARG A 175 5.48 -17.60 -11.33
C ARG A 175 5.05 -16.74 -12.52
N THR A 176 5.51 -15.50 -12.57
CA THR A 176 5.10 -14.51 -13.60
C THR A 176 5.01 -15.05 -15.02
N PRO A 177 5.97 -15.85 -15.57
CA PRO A 177 5.84 -16.38 -16.92
C PRO A 177 4.61 -17.27 -17.14
N GLU A 178 4.32 -18.15 -16.18
CA GLU A 178 3.18 -19.07 -16.22
C GLU A 178 1.86 -18.32 -16.01
N LEU A 179 1.86 -17.31 -15.12
CA LEU A 179 0.71 -16.43 -14.87
C LEU A 179 0.34 -15.63 -16.12
N ILE A 180 1.32 -15.19 -16.92
CA ILE A 180 1.11 -14.53 -18.23
C ILE A 180 0.40 -15.48 -19.20
N GLU A 181 0.84 -16.73 -19.28
CA GLU A 181 0.21 -17.73 -20.13
C GLU A 181 -1.22 -18.04 -19.68
N LEU A 182 -1.42 -18.18 -18.37
CA LEU A 182 -2.74 -18.39 -17.76
C LEU A 182 -3.69 -17.24 -18.07
N SER A 183 -3.23 -15.98 -17.84
CA SER A 183 -4.00 -14.78 -18.14
C SER A 183 -4.45 -14.72 -19.60
N ARG A 184 -3.52 -14.99 -20.53
CA ARG A 184 -3.83 -15.03 -21.97
C ARG A 184 -4.85 -16.13 -22.33
N LYS A 185 -4.65 -17.33 -21.79
CA LYS A 185 -5.52 -18.49 -22.03
C LYS A 185 -6.95 -18.25 -21.55
N MET A 186 -7.09 -17.61 -20.38
CA MET A 186 -8.38 -17.39 -19.76
C MET A 186 -9.01 -16.02 -20.08
N GLY A 187 -8.27 -15.12 -20.72
CA GLY A 187 -8.72 -13.74 -20.97
C GLY A 187 -8.95 -12.95 -19.69
N ILE A 188 -8.13 -13.18 -18.65
CA ILE A 188 -8.25 -12.54 -17.35
C ILE A 188 -7.37 -11.29 -17.31
N CYS A 189 -7.92 -10.19 -16.81
CA CYS A 189 -7.21 -8.95 -16.57
C CYS A 189 -6.06 -9.21 -15.57
N PHE A 190 -4.82 -8.83 -15.90
CA PHE A 190 -3.63 -9.11 -15.11
C PHE A 190 -2.88 -7.81 -14.81
N ILE A 191 -2.71 -7.50 -13.53
CA ILE A 191 -1.99 -6.32 -13.02
C ILE A 191 -0.90 -6.72 -12.03
N THR A 192 -0.01 -5.78 -11.69
CA THR A 192 0.97 -5.93 -10.61
C THR A 192 0.61 -5.06 -9.40
N ILE A 193 1.01 -5.48 -8.20
CA ILE A 193 0.88 -4.63 -6.99
C ILE A 193 1.72 -3.35 -7.16
N LYS A 194 2.83 -3.42 -7.89
CA LYS A 194 3.67 -2.25 -8.18
C LYS A 194 2.91 -1.18 -8.97
N ASP A 195 2.20 -1.58 -10.02
CA ASP A 195 1.38 -0.64 -10.81
C ASP A 195 0.26 -0.03 -9.96
N LEU A 196 -0.35 -0.83 -9.07
CA LEU A 196 -1.35 -0.34 -8.13
C LEU A 196 -0.76 0.70 -7.16
N GLN A 197 0.43 0.46 -6.61
CA GLN A 197 1.12 1.44 -5.76
C GLN A 197 1.39 2.76 -6.50
N ASP A 198 1.86 2.67 -7.75
CA ASP A 198 2.18 3.85 -8.54
C ASP A 198 0.90 4.60 -8.93
N TYR A 199 -0.17 3.88 -9.25
CA TYR A 199 -1.49 4.47 -9.48
C TYR A 199 -2.00 5.26 -8.26
N ILE A 200 -1.92 4.67 -7.07
CA ILE A 200 -2.35 5.32 -5.83
C ILE A 200 -1.51 6.57 -5.54
N ARG A 201 -0.16 6.48 -5.68
CA ARG A 201 0.73 7.64 -5.46
C ARG A 201 0.45 8.81 -6.39
N ILE A 202 0.01 8.54 -7.63
CA ILE A 202 -0.28 9.57 -8.63
C ILE A 202 -1.67 10.19 -8.41
N ASN A 203 -2.66 9.37 -8.06
CA ASN A 203 -4.07 9.77 -8.05
C ASN A 203 -4.60 10.17 -6.67
N GLU A 204 -3.91 9.83 -5.59
CA GLU A 204 -4.33 10.14 -4.22
C GLU A 204 -3.34 11.08 -3.53
N LYS A 205 -3.86 11.91 -2.64
CA LYS A 205 -3.05 12.82 -1.81
C LYS A 205 -2.90 12.21 -0.43
N HIS A 206 -1.67 11.83 -0.09
CA HIS A 206 -1.33 11.21 1.18
C HIS A 206 -0.65 12.17 2.17
N VAL A 207 -0.84 13.47 1.96
CA VAL A 207 -0.34 14.51 2.85
C VAL A 207 -1.43 15.52 3.15
N LYS A 208 -1.54 15.92 4.42
CA LYS A 208 -2.49 16.89 4.90
C LYS A 208 -1.76 18.09 5.48
N GLN A 209 -2.16 19.29 5.07
CA GLN A 209 -1.65 20.51 5.66
C GLN A 209 -2.29 20.73 7.03
N GLU A 210 -1.47 20.83 8.09
CA GLU A 210 -1.92 21.01 9.46
C GLU A 210 -1.57 22.39 10.02
N ALA A 211 -0.57 23.07 9.44
CA ALA A 211 -0.13 24.37 9.92
C ALA A 211 0.30 25.30 8.80
N ALA A 212 0.14 26.61 9.02
CA ALA A 212 0.71 27.67 8.18
C ALA A 212 1.10 28.86 9.06
N VAL A 213 2.39 29.18 9.11
CA VAL A 213 2.92 30.23 9.98
C VAL A 213 3.95 31.09 9.26
N SER A 214 4.17 32.32 9.71
CA SER A 214 5.28 33.14 9.28
C SER A 214 6.56 32.68 9.98
N LEU A 215 7.63 32.44 9.23
CA LEU A 215 8.92 31.99 9.72
C LEU A 215 10.04 32.95 9.28
N PRO A 216 10.42 33.91 10.13
CA PRO A 216 11.62 34.69 9.90
C PRO A 216 12.86 33.83 10.12
N THR A 217 13.80 33.91 9.21
CA THR A 217 15.06 33.17 9.25
C THR A 217 16.25 34.11 8.96
N GLU A 218 17.46 33.68 9.20
CA GLU A 218 18.68 34.41 8.80
C GLU A 218 18.80 34.57 7.28
N TYR A 219 18.09 33.73 6.49
CA TYR A 219 18.10 33.77 5.02
C TYR A 219 16.93 34.56 4.42
N GLY A 220 16.01 35.04 5.23
CA GLY A 220 14.84 35.82 4.83
C GLY A 220 13.56 35.41 5.53
N ASN A 221 12.45 36.04 5.13
CA ASN A 221 11.12 35.76 5.68
C ASN A 221 10.36 34.80 4.77
N PHE A 222 9.99 33.65 5.30
CA PHE A 222 9.22 32.62 4.60
C PHE A 222 7.88 32.39 5.27
N LYS A 223 6.95 31.80 4.54
CA LYS A 223 5.76 31.19 5.09
C LYS A 223 6.00 29.69 5.18
N ALA A 224 5.96 29.14 6.39
CA ALA A 224 6.16 27.72 6.62
C ALA A 224 4.80 27.01 6.67
N TYR A 225 4.66 25.97 5.85
CA TYR A 225 3.53 25.07 5.85
C TYR A 225 3.95 23.70 6.38
N GLY A 226 3.28 23.25 7.44
CA GLY A 226 3.48 21.93 8.01
C GLY A 226 2.50 20.93 7.40
N TYR A 227 3.04 19.81 6.94
CA TYR A 227 2.28 18.69 6.39
C TYR A 227 2.52 17.43 7.21
N VAL A 228 1.47 16.60 7.32
CA VAL A 228 1.54 15.28 7.94
C VAL A 228 1.17 14.24 6.87
N SER A 229 1.99 13.20 6.74
CA SER A 229 1.66 12.03 5.93
C SER A 229 0.61 11.20 6.66
N ASP A 230 -0.50 10.88 6.01
CA ASP A 230 -1.53 9.98 6.55
C ASP A 230 -1.13 8.49 6.49
N ILE A 231 -0.07 8.17 5.73
CA ILE A 231 0.50 6.83 5.60
C ILE A 231 1.52 6.57 6.71
N THR A 232 2.53 7.45 6.85
CA THR A 232 3.67 7.23 7.77
C THR A 232 3.55 7.99 9.08
N GLY A 233 2.66 9.00 9.15
CA GLY A 233 2.60 9.94 10.28
C GLY A 233 3.77 10.92 10.32
N GLU A 234 4.66 10.89 9.33
CA GLU A 234 5.81 11.79 9.27
C GLU A 234 5.37 13.24 8.95
N HIS A 235 6.13 14.18 9.51
CA HIS A 235 5.90 15.60 9.33
C HIS A 235 6.89 16.16 8.32
N HIS A 236 6.40 16.90 7.32
CA HIS A 236 7.23 17.59 6.33
C HIS A 236 6.94 19.08 6.37
N ILE A 237 7.88 19.91 5.93
CA ILE A 237 7.74 21.35 5.94
C ILE A 237 8.01 21.91 4.54
N ALA A 238 7.12 22.78 4.06
CA ALA A 238 7.38 23.59 2.88
C ALA A 238 7.61 25.07 3.32
N LEU A 239 8.76 25.62 2.97
CA LEU A 239 9.06 27.04 3.13
C LEU A 239 8.75 27.73 1.81
N VAL A 240 7.82 28.68 1.85
CA VAL A 240 7.32 29.36 0.66
C VAL A 240 7.68 30.85 0.73
N LYS A 241 8.21 31.38 -0.37
CA LYS A 241 8.45 32.81 -0.57
C LYS A 241 7.57 33.31 -1.69
N GLY A 242 6.94 34.48 -1.48
CA GLY A 242 6.08 35.12 -2.47
C GLY A 242 4.81 34.35 -2.80
N GLU A 243 4.09 34.81 -3.81
CA GLU A 243 2.86 34.21 -4.29
C GLU A 243 3.18 33.14 -5.36
N ILE A 244 2.73 31.91 -5.15
CA ILE A 244 3.03 30.79 -6.05
C ILE A 244 2.18 30.84 -7.33
N GLY A 245 0.96 31.40 -7.25
CA GLY A 245 0.07 31.54 -8.38
C GLY A 245 -0.36 30.21 -8.99
N ASP A 246 -0.20 30.06 -10.31
CA ASP A 246 -0.55 28.83 -11.04
C ASP A 246 0.52 27.70 -10.94
N GLY A 247 1.56 27.93 -10.15
CA GLY A 247 2.64 26.95 -9.93
C GLY A 247 3.67 26.82 -11.05
N LYS A 248 3.52 27.56 -12.16
CA LYS A 248 4.46 27.46 -13.28
C LYS A 248 5.72 28.28 -13.04
N ASN A 249 6.86 27.75 -13.50
CA ASN A 249 8.18 28.40 -13.39
C ASN A 249 8.52 28.86 -11.96
N VAL A 250 8.15 28.08 -10.96
CA VAL A 250 8.48 28.32 -9.55
C VAL A 250 9.83 27.70 -9.22
N LEU A 251 10.74 28.50 -8.66
CA LEU A 251 12.02 27.97 -8.17
C LEU A 251 11.74 27.01 -6.99
N CYS A 252 12.11 25.75 -7.15
CA CYS A 252 11.86 24.72 -6.17
C CYS A 252 13.12 23.98 -5.75
N ARG A 253 13.27 23.72 -4.46
CA ARG A 253 14.26 22.81 -3.90
C ARG A 253 13.59 21.75 -3.04
N VAL A 254 13.78 20.48 -3.37
CA VAL A 254 13.49 19.36 -2.46
C VAL A 254 14.76 19.03 -1.70
N HIS A 255 14.72 19.15 -0.37
CA HIS A 255 15.83 18.89 0.53
C HIS A 255 15.46 17.76 1.49
N SER A 256 16.24 16.67 1.46
CA SER A 256 16.10 15.60 2.46
C SER A 256 16.86 15.99 3.73
N GLU A 257 16.23 15.83 4.86
CA GLU A 257 16.79 16.06 6.20
C GLU A 257 18.20 15.47 6.34
N CYS A 258 19.08 16.27 6.91
CA CYS A 258 20.41 15.84 7.30
C CYS A 258 20.77 16.47 8.64
N MET A 259 20.45 15.82 9.74
CA MET A 259 20.67 16.36 11.09
C MET A 259 22.12 16.81 11.29
N THR A 260 23.08 16.03 10.80
CA THR A 260 24.50 16.38 10.97
C THR A 260 24.91 17.61 10.16
N GLY A 261 24.43 17.76 8.93
CA GLY A 261 24.77 18.90 8.08
C GLY A 261 23.94 20.13 8.36
N ASP A 262 22.62 19.96 8.49
CA ASP A 262 21.67 21.07 8.60
C ASP A 262 21.67 21.70 10.01
N VAL A 263 21.83 20.87 11.07
CA VAL A 263 21.77 21.33 12.47
C VAL A 263 23.16 21.48 13.09
N PHE A 264 24.05 20.48 12.92
CA PHE A 264 25.38 20.48 13.58
C PHE A 264 26.51 21.05 12.71
N GLY A 265 26.23 21.43 11.45
CA GLY A 265 27.23 22.03 10.58
C GLY A 265 28.38 21.08 10.24
N SER A 266 28.12 19.78 10.09
CA SER A 266 29.13 18.77 9.78
C SER A 266 29.93 19.15 8.52
N LEU A 267 31.24 19.03 8.59
CA LEU A 267 32.15 19.23 7.46
C LEU A 267 32.30 17.98 6.58
N ARG A 268 31.66 16.87 6.96
CA ARG A 268 31.67 15.60 6.20
C ARG A 268 30.64 15.53 5.08
N CYS A 269 29.70 16.47 5.07
CA CYS A 269 28.74 16.64 3.99
C CYS A 269 28.52 18.14 3.71
N ASP A 270 27.93 18.45 2.59
CA ASP A 270 27.57 19.80 2.18
C ASP A 270 26.09 20.15 2.35
N CYS A 271 25.33 19.29 3.05
CA CYS A 271 23.87 19.41 3.15
C CYS A 271 23.44 20.76 3.72
N GLY A 272 24.01 21.20 4.85
CA GLY A 272 23.69 22.51 5.43
C GLY A 272 24.03 23.67 4.50
N LYS A 273 25.14 23.59 3.75
CA LYS A 273 25.46 24.60 2.74
C LYS A 273 24.48 24.62 1.58
N GLN A 274 24.02 23.44 1.14
CA GLN A 274 23.00 23.32 0.11
C GLN A 274 21.66 23.90 0.58
N LEU A 275 21.27 23.65 1.83
CA LEU A 275 20.06 24.22 2.43
C LEU A 275 20.12 25.73 2.47
N ALA A 276 21.20 26.29 3.03
CA ALA A 276 21.45 27.72 3.12
C ALA A 276 21.43 28.40 1.74
N THR A 277 22.16 27.83 0.77
CA THR A 277 22.21 28.35 -0.59
C THR A 277 20.84 28.36 -1.27
N ALA A 278 20.07 27.29 -1.11
CA ALA A 278 18.71 27.19 -1.67
C ALA A 278 17.79 28.27 -1.09
N MET A 279 17.80 28.46 0.24
CA MET A 279 17.00 29.49 0.90
C MET A 279 17.39 30.91 0.43
N GLN A 280 18.70 31.19 0.31
CA GLN A 280 19.18 32.48 -0.19
C GLN A 280 18.79 32.74 -1.66
N GLN A 281 18.84 31.70 -2.50
CA GLN A 281 18.41 31.82 -3.90
C GLN A 281 16.91 32.10 -4.02
N ILE A 282 16.08 31.39 -3.24
CA ILE A 282 14.65 31.60 -3.22
C ILE A 282 14.29 32.99 -2.68
N GLU A 283 15.01 33.47 -1.64
CA GLU A 283 14.83 34.84 -1.12
C GLU A 283 15.17 35.87 -2.18
N LYS A 284 16.30 35.70 -2.88
CA LYS A 284 16.75 36.62 -3.96
C LYS A 284 15.77 36.63 -5.14
N GLU A 285 15.24 35.49 -5.51
CA GLU A 285 14.22 35.37 -6.57
C GLU A 285 12.90 36.02 -6.17
N GLY A 286 12.63 36.10 -4.86
CA GLY A 286 11.38 36.66 -4.31
C GLY A 286 10.19 35.74 -4.45
N ARG A 287 10.34 34.58 -5.10
CA ARG A 287 9.29 33.58 -5.33
C ARG A 287 9.89 32.18 -5.43
N GLY A 288 9.42 31.27 -4.59
CA GLY A 288 9.89 29.89 -4.63
C GLY A 288 9.46 29.03 -3.46
N VAL A 289 9.81 27.77 -3.50
CA VAL A 289 9.45 26.76 -2.50
C VAL A 289 10.68 25.91 -2.15
N LEU A 290 10.99 25.82 -0.87
CA LEU A 290 11.89 24.80 -0.34
C LEU A 290 11.04 23.76 0.40
N LEU A 291 11.04 22.50 -0.10
CA LEU A 291 10.39 21.38 0.57
C LEU A 291 11.42 20.62 1.39
N TYR A 292 11.30 20.70 2.72
CA TYR A 292 12.16 19.99 3.67
C TYR A 292 11.48 18.66 4.05
N MET A 293 12.06 17.57 3.56
CA MET A 293 11.55 16.21 3.75
C MET A 293 12.22 15.57 4.95
N ARG A 294 11.45 15.21 5.97
CA ARG A 294 11.94 14.45 7.13
C ARG A 294 12.16 12.98 6.74
N GLN A 295 13.21 12.76 6.01
CA GLN A 295 13.66 11.45 5.54
C GLN A 295 15.20 11.42 5.59
N GLU A 296 15.77 11.26 6.78
CA GLU A 296 17.23 11.28 6.99
C GLU A 296 17.93 10.30 6.03
N GLY A 297 18.96 10.84 5.32
CA GLY A 297 19.70 10.05 4.35
C GLY A 297 18.87 9.54 3.17
N ARG A 298 17.80 10.22 2.78
CA ARG A 298 16.83 9.80 1.76
C ARG A 298 16.10 8.50 2.13
N GLY A 299 15.79 8.34 3.42
CA GLY A 299 15.03 7.21 3.93
C GLY A 299 15.84 6.07 4.53
N ILE A 300 17.18 6.08 4.43
CA ILE A 300 18.02 5.05 5.07
C ILE A 300 18.13 5.22 6.60
N GLY A 301 17.76 6.38 7.11
CA GLY A 301 17.77 6.72 8.53
C GLY A 301 19.11 7.23 9.06
N LEU A 302 19.05 7.93 10.21
CA LEU A 302 20.17 8.62 10.81
C LEU A 302 21.35 7.68 11.14
N ILE A 303 21.08 6.53 11.73
CA ILE A 303 22.15 5.63 12.19
C ILE A 303 22.94 5.06 11.02
N ILE A 304 22.26 4.56 9.98
CA ILE A 304 22.92 4.03 8.78
C ILE A 304 23.70 5.14 8.10
N ARG A 305 23.12 6.33 7.97
CA ARG A 305 23.81 7.48 7.39
C ARG A 305 25.07 7.87 8.19
N LEU A 306 25.02 7.90 9.51
CA LEU A 306 26.20 8.13 10.36
C LEU A 306 27.28 7.06 10.09
N CYS A 307 26.90 5.79 10.05
CA CYS A 307 27.83 4.72 9.72
C CYS A 307 28.50 4.96 8.35
N ILE A 308 27.73 5.26 7.30
CA ILE A 308 28.29 5.54 5.96
C ILE A 308 29.24 6.72 5.98
N LEU A 309 28.88 7.84 6.62
CA LEU A 309 29.70 9.04 6.67
C LEU A 309 31.01 8.90 7.48
N TYR A 310 31.02 8.02 8.48
CA TYR A 310 32.14 7.89 9.40
C TYR A 310 32.96 6.60 9.22
N THR A 311 32.38 5.53 8.64
CA THR A 311 33.12 4.29 8.35
C THR A 311 33.79 4.31 6.99
N SER A 312 33.27 5.05 6.01
CA SER A 312 33.89 5.14 4.70
C SER A 312 35.30 5.78 4.73
N GLU A 313 35.59 6.60 5.74
CA GLU A 313 36.95 7.11 5.93
C GLU A 313 37.91 6.16 6.67
N LYS A 314 37.39 5.27 7.52
CA LYS A 314 38.26 4.22 8.10
C LYS A 314 38.67 3.17 7.06
N ALA A 315 37.87 3.04 5.99
CA ALA A 315 38.22 2.18 4.86
C ALA A 315 39.21 2.89 3.87
N LEU A 316 39.38 4.22 4.01
CA LEU A 316 40.26 5.04 3.16
C LEU A 316 41.55 5.52 3.88
N LEU A 317 41.68 5.25 5.18
CA LEU A 317 42.92 5.47 5.92
C LEU A 317 43.68 4.15 6.03
N PRO A 318 44.91 4.10 5.59
CA PRO A 318 45.74 2.90 5.63
C PRO A 318 46.06 2.44 7.06
#